data_c521164050b54272cc0bea2221ce8d59
#
_entry.id   c521164050b54272cc0bea2221ce8d59
#
_cell.length_a   1.000
_cell.length_b   1.000
_cell.length_c   1.000
_cell.angle_alpha   90.00
_cell.angle_beta   90.00
_cell.angle_gamma   90.00
#
_symmetry.space_group_name_H-M   'P 1'
#
loop_
_entity.id
_entity.type
_entity.pdbx_description
1 polymer ?
#
loop_
_entity_poly.entity_id
_entity_poly.type
_entity_poly.pdbx_seq_one_letter_code
_entity_poly.pdbx_strand_id
1 'polypeptide(L)'
;MFVDRLRSDLLNKLINARLDLAAYLQLRKAKGYMSVSESEHLRDNFFELNHEIHDKSLRLNLHLDKEEWDALHHAEDALATAAVCLMTGHHDCPTFIAVNAEKLDRALMTLSLSIQCLQM
;
A
#
# COMPACT_ATOMS: atom_id res chain seq x y z
N MET A 1 1.13 -22.40 13.21
CA MET A 1 1.43 -23.06 11.95
C MET A 1 2.04 -22.08 10.96
N PHE A 2 2.79 -22.61 10.02
CA PHE A 2 3.48 -21.81 9.01
C PHE A 2 2.54 -20.89 8.23
N VAL A 3 1.39 -21.39 7.79
CA VAL A 3 0.41 -20.62 7.02
C VAL A 3 -0.18 -19.47 7.83
N ASP A 4 -0.51 -19.73 9.09
CA ASP A 4 -1.08 -18.70 9.95
C ASP A 4 -0.08 -17.58 10.23
N ARG A 5 1.20 -17.95 10.40
CA ARG A 5 2.27 -16.98 10.60
C ARG A 5 2.47 -16.12 9.35
N LEU A 6 2.45 -16.74 8.18
CA LEU A 6 2.61 -16.05 6.91
C LEU A 6 1.48 -15.03 6.69
N ARG A 7 0.24 -15.47 6.96
CA ARG A 7 -0.94 -14.62 6.85
C ARG A 7 -0.88 -13.43 7.81
N SER A 8 -0.53 -13.71 9.08
CA SER A 8 -0.39 -12.65 10.10
C SER A 8 0.69 -11.65 9.73
N ASP A 9 1.81 -12.14 9.20
CA ASP A 9 2.91 -11.28 8.77
C ASP A 9 2.48 -10.33 7.65
N LEU A 10 1.78 -10.85 6.65
CA LEU A 10 1.26 -10.02 5.56
C LEU A 10 0.24 -9.01 6.07
N LEU A 11 -0.65 -9.43 6.95
CA LEU A 11 -1.66 -8.54 7.52
C LEU A 11 -1.02 -7.39 8.29
N ASN A 12 -0.01 -7.70 9.11
CA ASN A 12 0.71 -6.68 9.87
C ASN A 12 1.42 -5.68 8.95
N LYS A 13 2.00 -6.17 7.85
CA LYS A 13 2.66 -5.30 6.87
C LYS A 13 1.67 -4.42 6.14
N LEU A 14 0.49 -4.94 5.83
CA LEU A 14 -0.58 -4.15 5.22
C LEU A 14 -1.09 -3.06 6.17
N ILE A 15 -1.24 -3.39 7.46
CA ILE A 15 -1.65 -2.41 8.46
C ILE A 15 -0.61 -1.28 8.55
N ASN A 16 0.67 -1.63 8.56
CA ASN A 16 1.74 -0.62 8.59
C ASN A 16 1.75 0.23 7.33
N ALA A 17 1.54 -0.37 6.16
CA ALA A 17 1.46 0.36 4.89
C ALA A 17 0.30 1.35 4.92
N ARG A 18 -0.85 0.95 5.44
CA ARG A 18 -2.01 1.83 5.59
C ARG A 18 -1.70 3.02 6.49
N LEU A 19 -1.05 2.76 7.62
CA LEU A 19 -0.65 3.82 8.54
C LEU A 19 0.32 4.79 7.89
N ASP A 20 1.29 4.28 7.15
CA ASP A 20 2.29 5.11 6.47
C ASP A 20 1.63 5.99 5.39
N LEU A 21 0.71 5.42 4.62
CA LEU A 21 0.01 6.18 3.59
C LEU A 21 -0.90 7.25 4.21
N ALA A 22 -1.61 6.90 5.29
CA ALA A 22 -2.46 7.87 5.98
C ALA A 22 -1.64 9.02 6.55
N ALA A 23 -0.49 8.72 7.16
CA ALA A 23 0.41 9.74 7.69
C ALA A 23 0.96 10.65 6.58
N TYR A 24 1.33 10.05 5.45
CA TYR A 24 1.81 10.80 4.28
C TYR A 24 0.74 11.78 3.79
N LEU A 25 -0.50 11.33 3.66
CA LEU A 25 -1.60 12.16 3.18
C LEU A 25 -1.93 13.29 4.16
N GLN A 26 -1.88 13.02 5.46
CA GLN A 26 -2.10 14.07 6.47
C GLN A 26 -1.00 15.12 6.44
N LEU A 27 0.24 14.67 6.30
CA LEU A 27 1.38 15.58 6.21
C LEU A 27 1.29 16.44 4.96
N ARG A 28 0.88 15.86 3.85
CA ARG A 28 0.66 16.61 2.61
C ARG A 28 -0.41 17.69 2.77
N LYS A 29 -1.51 17.36 3.45
CA LYS A 29 -2.57 18.36 3.71
C LYS A 29 -2.05 19.51 4.54
N ALA A 30 -1.23 19.23 5.55
CA ALA A 30 -0.69 20.25 6.44
C ALA A 30 0.33 21.14 5.74
N LYS A 31 1.20 20.55 4.93
CA LYS A 31 2.29 21.28 4.26
C LYS A 31 1.91 21.85 2.90
N GLY A 32 0.98 21.20 2.21
CA GLY A 32 0.62 21.56 0.84
C GLY A 32 1.53 20.96 -0.22
N TYR A 33 2.60 20.25 0.18
CA TYR A 33 3.56 19.64 -0.74
C TYR A 33 4.26 18.48 -0.03
N MET A 34 4.94 17.65 -0.82
CA MET A 34 5.77 16.56 -0.28
C MET A 34 7.14 16.61 -0.96
N SER A 35 8.18 16.23 -0.21
CA SER A 35 9.51 16.14 -0.77
C SER A 35 9.64 14.89 -1.64
N VAL A 36 10.59 14.93 -2.57
CA VAL A 36 10.91 13.76 -3.41
C VAL A 36 11.38 12.61 -2.52
N SER A 37 12.21 12.91 -1.51
CA SER A 37 12.74 11.90 -0.59
C SER A 37 11.63 11.16 0.17
N GLU A 38 10.66 11.89 0.72
CA GLU A 38 9.53 11.29 1.44
C GLU A 38 8.70 10.40 0.52
N SER A 39 8.47 10.86 -0.72
CA SER A 39 7.68 10.12 -1.68
C SER A 39 8.40 8.86 -2.18
N GLU A 40 9.70 8.96 -2.42
CA GLU A 40 10.50 7.81 -2.86
C GLU A 40 10.56 6.72 -1.81
N HIS A 41 10.71 7.11 -0.55
CA HIS A 41 10.78 6.15 0.56
C HIS A 41 9.48 5.35 0.65
N LEU A 42 8.35 6.03 0.60
CA LEU A 42 7.03 5.38 0.64
C LEU A 42 6.80 4.52 -0.60
N ARG A 43 7.17 5.02 -1.78
CA ARG A 43 7.07 4.28 -3.03
C ARG A 43 7.84 2.97 -2.96
N ASP A 44 9.08 3.02 -2.52
CA ASP A 44 9.94 1.84 -2.45
C ASP A 44 9.37 0.80 -1.49
N ASN A 45 8.87 1.25 -0.33
CA ASN A 45 8.22 0.36 0.63
C ASN A 45 6.99 -0.33 0.02
N PHE A 46 6.20 0.39 -0.75
CA PHE A 46 4.99 -0.15 -1.36
C PHE A 46 5.32 -1.15 -2.48
N PHE A 47 6.33 -0.88 -3.29
CA PHE A 47 6.78 -1.84 -4.30
C PHE A 47 7.29 -3.13 -3.66
N GLU A 48 8.08 -3.01 -2.60
CA GLU A 48 8.61 -4.15 -1.89
C GLU A 48 7.50 -5.00 -1.29
N LEU A 49 6.53 -4.37 -0.65
CA LEU A 49 5.37 -5.08 -0.08
C LEU A 49 4.50 -5.69 -1.17
N ASN A 50 4.31 -4.99 -2.29
CA ASN A 50 3.55 -5.52 -3.43
C ASN A 50 4.17 -6.82 -3.94
N HIS A 51 5.49 -6.85 -4.10
CA HIS A 51 6.20 -8.07 -4.50
C HIS A 51 6.06 -9.19 -3.48
N GLU A 52 6.16 -8.85 -2.20
CA GLU A 52 6.04 -9.82 -1.12
C GLU A 52 4.65 -10.44 -1.09
N ILE A 53 3.60 -9.65 -1.26
CA ILE A 53 2.23 -10.14 -1.32
C ILE A 53 2.06 -11.08 -2.50
N HIS A 54 2.57 -10.71 -3.66
CA HIS A 54 2.48 -11.54 -4.85
C HIS A 54 3.13 -12.91 -4.63
N ASP A 55 4.36 -12.93 -4.13
CA ASP A 55 5.07 -14.18 -3.87
C ASP A 55 4.36 -15.05 -2.84
N LYS A 56 3.96 -14.44 -1.73
CA LYS A 56 3.36 -15.18 -0.62
C LYS A 56 1.92 -15.60 -0.90
N SER A 57 1.19 -14.85 -1.71
CA SER A 57 -0.17 -15.23 -2.09
C SER A 57 -0.18 -16.54 -2.89
N LEU A 58 0.85 -16.77 -3.71
CA LEU A 58 0.98 -18.03 -4.44
C LEU A 58 1.15 -19.21 -3.48
N ARG A 59 1.87 -19.01 -2.38
CA ARG A 59 2.07 -20.05 -1.35
C ARG A 59 0.81 -20.29 -0.53
N LEU A 60 0.00 -19.24 -0.33
CA LEU A 60 -1.22 -19.31 0.46
C LEU A 60 -2.45 -19.73 -0.34
N ASN A 61 -2.33 -19.86 -1.65
CA ASN A 61 -3.44 -20.06 -2.58
C ASN A 61 -4.43 -21.12 -2.13
N LEU A 62 -3.94 -22.27 -1.64
CA LEU A 62 -4.79 -23.39 -1.22
C LEU A 62 -5.39 -23.22 0.17
N HIS A 63 -4.96 -22.19 0.90
CA HIS A 63 -5.34 -21.98 2.31
C HIS A 63 -6.20 -20.74 2.53
N LEU A 64 -6.49 -20.01 1.45
CA LEU A 64 -7.32 -18.83 1.49
C LEU A 64 -8.66 -19.09 0.80
N ASP A 65 -9.74 -18.58 1.37
CA ASP A 65 -11.00 -18.61 0.65
C ASP A 65 -11.01 -17.51 -0.42
N LYS A 66 -12.06 -17.49 -1.23
CA LYS A 66 -12.15 -16.56 -2.34
C LYS A 66 -12.12 -15.09 -1.89
N GLU A 67 -12.82 -14.79 -0.79
CA GLU A 67 -12.88 -13.43 -0.28
C GLU A 67 -11.51 -12.94 0.20
N GLU A 68 -10.78 -13.80 0.89
CA GLU A 68 -9.42 -13.49 1.35
C GLU A 68 -8.47 -13.33 0.17
N TRP A 69 -8.57 -14.21 -0.83
CA TRP A 69 -7.77 -14.12 -2.03
C TRP A 69 -8.02 -12.81 -2.77
N ASP A 70 -9.30 -12.45 -2.95
CA ASP A 70 -9.67 -11.20 -3.59
C ASP A 70 -9.18 -10.00 -2.80
N ALA A 71 -9.26 -10.06 -1.46
CA ALA A 71 -8.76 -8.98 -0.60
C ALA A 71 -7.26 -8.76 -0.78
N LEU A 72 -6.48 -9.83 -0.86
CA LEU A 72 -5.04 -9.72 -1.10
C LEU A 72 -4.74 -9.13 -2.47
N HIS A 73 -5.49 -9.52 -3.50
CA HIS A 73 -5.31 -8.96 -4.84
C HIS A 73 -5.67 -7.48 -4.88
N HIS A 74 -6.75 -7.08 -4.20
CA HIS A 74 -7.12 -5.66 -4.12
C HIS A 74 -6.06 -4.85 -3.40
N ALA A 75 -5.48 -5.40 -2.32
CA ALA A 75 -4.39 -4.74 -1.60
C ALA A 75 -3.16 -4.60 -2.48
N GLU A 76 -2.82 -5.64 -3.23
CA GLU A 76 -1.70 -5.61 -4.18
C GLU A 76 -1.88 -4.51 -5.21
N ASP A 77 -3.08 -4.43 -5.80
CA ASP A 77 -3.40 -3.39 -6.79
C ASP A 77 -3.36 -1.99 -6.18
N ALA A 78 -3.86 -1.84 -4.96
CA ALA A 78 -3.84 -0.55 -4.27
C ALA A 78 -2.41 -0.08 -4.01
N LEU A 79 -1.53 -0.98 -3.58
CA LEU A 79 -0.12 -0.66 -3.35
C LEU A 79 0.57 -0.28 -4.65
N ALA A 80 0.31 -1.00 -5.73
CA ALA A 80 0.88 -0.70 -7.05
C ALA A 80 0.39 0.67 -7.54
N THR A 81 -0.90 0.95 -7.42
CA THR A 81 -1.48 2.23 -7.83
C THR A 81 -0.87 3.38 -7.04
N ALA A 82 -0.76 3.22 -5.72
CA ALA A 82 -0.16 4.24 -4.86
C ALA A 82 1.30 4.48 -5.23
N ALA A 83 2.07 3.41 -5.45
CA ALA A 83 3.48 3.52 -5.82
C ALA A 83 3.64 4.26 -7.15
N VAL A 84 2.80 3.96 -8.14
CA VAL A 84 2.84 4.66 -9.44
C VAL A 84 2.51 6.14 -9.27
N CYS A 85 1.53 6.48 -8.44
CA CYS A 85 1.20 7.88 -8.15
C CYS A 85 2.39 8.64 -7.55
N LEU A 86 3.17 7.95 -6.71
CA LEU A 86 4.35 8.56 -6.09
C LEU A 86 5.51 8.72 -7.08
N MET A 87 5.50 7.95 -8.17
CA MET A 87 6.53 8.05 -9.22
C MET A 87 6.23 9.11 -10.27
N THR A 88 4.95 9.28 -10.61
CA THR A 88 4.53 10.06 -11.77
C THR A 88 4.17 11.50 -11.46
N GLY A 89 4.39 11.96 -10.24
CA GLY A 89 4.13 13.36 -9.89
C GLY A 89 5.03 14.30 -10.67
N HIS A 90 4.53 15.49 -10.97
CA HIS A 90 5.31 16.52 -11.63
C HIS A 90 6.32 17.14 -10.67
N HIS A 91 7.54 17.32 -11.17
CA HIS A 91 8.59 17.99 -10.40
C HIS A 91 8.56 19.48 -10.71
N ASP A 92 7.86 20.25 -9.89
CA ASP A 92 7.86 21.70 -10.01
C ASP A 92 9.20 22.28 -9.57
N CYS A 93 9.91 21.56 -8.70
CA CYS A 93 11.29 21.88 -8.34
C CYS A 93 11.99 20.57 -7.98
N PRO A 94 13.35 20.56 -7.94
CA PRO A 94 14.11 19.32 -7.74
C PRO A 94 13.82 18.56 -6.45
N THR A 95 13.25 19.22 -5.43
CA THR A 95 13.04 18.63 -4.10
C THR A 95 11.59 18.28 -3.80
N PHE A 96 10.65 18.70 -4.66
CA PHE A 96 9.22 18.51 -4.41
C PHE A 96 8.54 17.78 -5.56
N ILE A 97 7.47 17.07 -5.21
CA ILE A 97 6.70 16.29 -6.17
C ILE A 97 5.22 16.58 -5.96
N ALA A 98 4.50 16.80 -7.05
CA ALA A 98 3.05 16.89 -7.02
C ALA A 98 2.48 15.49 -7.20
N VAL A 99 1.64 15.03 -6.27
CA VAL A 99 1.06 13.70 -6.31
C VAL A 99 -0.46 13.80 -6.45
N ASN A 100 -1.05 12.78 -7.03
CA ASN A 100 -2.50 12.69 -7.16
C ASN A 100 -3.10 12.18 -5.84
N ALA A 101 -3.46 13.12 -4.98
CA ALA A 101 -4.00 12.82 -3.65
C ALA A 101 -5.30 12.02 -3.72
N GLU A 102 -6.13 12.28 -4.73
CA GLU A 102 -7.39 11.57 -4.89
C GLU A 102 -7.17 10.09 -5.13
N LYS A 103 -6.22 9.73 -6.00
CA LYS A 103 -5.88 8.33 -6.23
C LYS A 103 -5.27 7.68 -5.00
N LEU A 104 -4.46 8.42 -4.25
CA LEU A 104 -3.88 7.93 -3.00
C LEU A 104 -4.95 7.70 -1.95
N ASP A 105 -5.95 8.59 -1.85
CA ASP A 105 -7.08 8.39 -0.94
C ASP A 105 -7.87 7.14 -1.29
N ARG A 106 -8.08 6.86 -2.56
CA ARG A 106 -8.75 5.65 -3.02
C ARG A 106 -7.95 4.40 -2.68
N ALA A 107 -6.64 4.46 -2.87
CA ALA A 107 -5.75 3.35 -2.50
C ALA A 107 -5.81 3.09 -1.00
N LEU A 108 -5.83 4.15 -0.19
CA LEU A 108 -5.96 4.03 1.26
C LEU A 108 -7.28 3.34 1.64
N MET A 109 -8.38 3.73 1.00
CA MET A 109 -9.68 3.12 1.23
C MET A 109 -9.67 1.63 0.86
N THR A 110 -9.10 1.29 -0.29
CA THR A 110 -8.99 -0.10 -0.73
C THR A 110 -8.15 -0.93 0.23
N LEU A 111 -7.03 -0.39 0.71
CA LEU A 111 -6.20 -1.06 1.72
C LEU A 111 -6.98 -1.30 3.00
N SER A 112 -7.74 -0.30 3.46
CA SER A 112 -8.54 -0.42 4.68
C SER A 112 -9.59 -1.51 4.57
N LEU A 113 -10.28 -1.60 3.43
CA LEU A 113 -11.27 -2.64 3.19
C LEU A 113 -10.64 -4.03 3.10
N SER A 114 -9.49 -4.13 2.44
CA SER A 114 -8.77 -5.39 2.33
C SER A 114 -8.32 -5.90 3.69
N ILE A 115 -7.78 -5.01 4.52
CA ILE A 115 -7.35 -5.33 5.88
C ILE A 115 -8.53 -5.80 6.71
N GLN A 116 -9.66 -5.10 6.63
CA GLN A 116 -10.86 -5.47 7.35
C GLN A 116 -11.33 -6.88 6.97
N CYS A 117 -11.33 -7.18 5.68
CA CYS A 117 -11.71 -8.50 5.18
C CYS A 117 -10.77 -9.61 5.72
N LEU A 118 -9.47 -9.33 5.75
CA LEU A 118 -8.47 -10.30 6.19
C LEU A 118 -8.47 -10.51 7.71
N GLN A 119 -9.00 -9.54 8.48
CA GLN A 119 -9.10 -9.65 9.93
C GLN A 119 -10.31 -10.45 10.40
N MET A 120 -11.27 -10.68 9.52
CA MET A 120 -12.51 -11.39 9.86
C MET A 120 -12.36 -12.91 9.79
#